data_da1029e92c9270e75aec583d65d8b0cc
#
_entry.id   da1029e92c9270e75aec583d65d8b0cc
#
_cell.length_a   1.000
_cell.length_b   1.000
_cell.length_c   1.000
_cell.angle_alpha   90.00
_cell.angle_beta   90.00
_cell.angle_gamma   90.00
#
_symmetry.space_group_name_H-M   'P 1'
#
loop_
_entity.id
_entity.type
_entity.pdbx_description
1 polymer ?
#
loop_
_entity_poly.entity_id
_entity_poly.type
_entity_poly.pdbx_seq_one_letter_code
_entity_poly.pdbx_strand_id
1 'polypeptide(L)'
;MSSHATPIPMTSAACGPLTGVADVPGDKSISHRSLILGAMAVGETRISGLLEGEDVLDTAAAMRAFGAEVTDLGHGNWSVHGVGVGGFAEPDRVIDCGNSGTSVRLIMGAMATCPITATFTGDASLNKRPMARV
;
A
#
# COMPACT_ATOMS: atom_id res chain seq x y z
N MET A 1 -2.54 17.64 -0.49
CA MET A 1 -2.57 18.29 -1.82
C MET A 1 -1.84 17.36 -2.77
N SER A 2 -2.55 16.58 -3.56
CA SER A 2 -1.95 15.70 -4.56
C SER A 2 -1.30 16.55 -5.64
N SER A 3 0.03 16.57 -5.69
CA SER A 3 0.76 17.19 -6.79
C SER A 3 0.51 16.35 -8.03
N HIS A 4 -0.34 16.82 -8.92
CA HIS A 4 -0.38 16.25 -10.26
C HIS A 4 1.00 16.47 -10.90
N ALA A 5 1.80 15.41 -10.95
CA ALA A 5 3.07 15.45 -11.64
C ALA A 5 2.82 15.89 -13.10
N THR A 6 3.59 16.85 -13.57
CA THR A 6 3.52 17.29 -14.97
C THR A 6 3.83 16.08 -15.87
N PRO A 7 3.01 15.79 -16.88
CA PRO A 7 3.27 14.68 -17.78
C PRO A 7 4.64 14.82 -18.43
N ILE A 8 5.45 13.78 -18.33
CA ILE A 8 6.78 13.72 -18.99
C ILE A 8 6.57 13.09 -20.37
N PRO A 9 6.90 13.78 -21.45
CA PRO A 9 6.78 13.20 -22.79
C PRO A 9 7.76 12.03 -22.94
N MET A 10 7.28 10.93 -23.50
CA MET A 10 8.11 9.78 -23.84
C MET A 10 8.05 9.53 -25.34
N THR A 11 9.18 9.17 -25.91
CA THR A 11 9.27 8.80 -27.33
C THR A 11 9.72 7.35 -27.43
N SER A 12 9.04 6.57 -28.26
CA SER A 12 9.48 5.22 -28.61
C SER A 12 9.87 5.18 -30.09
N ALA A 13 10.89 4.41 -30.40
CA ALA A 13 11.35 4.17 -31.78
C ALA A 13 11.65 2.69 -31.99
N ALA A 14 11.52 2.23 -33.22
CA ALA A 14 11.96 0.89 -33.58
C ALA A 14 13.47 0.77 -33.34
N CYS A 15 13.91 -0.31 -32.73
CA CYS A 15 15.32 -0.63 -32.49
C CYS A 15 15.62 -2.08 -32.89
N GLY A 16 16.90 -2.45 -32.95
CA GLY A 16 17.33 -3.84 -33.13
C GLY A 16 17.01 -4.70 -31.89
N PRO A 17 17.41 -6.01 -31.93
CA PRO A 17 17.21 -6.90 -30.79
C PRO A 17 17.80 -6.31 -29.51
N LEU A 18 17.02 -6.35 -28.43
CA LEU A 18 17.48 -5.90 -27.11
C LEU A 18 18.33 -7.00 -26.47
N THR A 19 19.42 -6.63 -25.85
CA THR A 19 20.31 -7.52 -25.09
C THR A 19 20.65 -6.88 -23.76
N GLY A 20 20.83 -7.69 -22.72
CA GLY A 20 21.18 -7.21 -21.39
C GLY A 20 20.30 -7.82 -20.30
N VAL A 21 20.45 -7.29 -19.10
CA VAL A 21 19.66 -7.67 -17.91
C VAL A 21 18.87 -6.44 -17.47
N ALA A 22 17.62 -6.64 -17.15
CA ALA A 22 16.77 -5.61 -16.56
C ALA A 22 16.30 -6.06 -15.19
N ASP A 23 16.59 -5.29 -14.16
CA ASP A 23 16.00 -5.47 -12.85
C ASP A 23 14.59 -4.85 -12.85
N VAL A 24 13.62 -5.64 -12.46
CA VAL A 24 12.22 -5.18 -12.36
C VAL A 24 11.88 -4.83 -10.92
N PRO A 25 11.08 -3.78 -10.69
CA PRO A 25 10.58 -3.47 -9.35
C PRO A 25 9.66 -4.57 -8.83
N GLY A 26 9.44 -4.59 -7.51
CA GLY A 26 8.48 -5.50 -6.89
C GLY A 26 7.07 -5.35 -7.44
N ASP A 27 6.30 -6.43 -7.39
CA ASP A 27 4.89 -6.39 -7.80
C ASP A 27 4.05 -5.54 -6.82
N LYS A 28 3.25 -4.63 -7.37
CA LYS A 28 2.40 -3.72 -6.60
C LYS A 28 1.41 -4.45 -5.71
N SER A 29 0.74 -5.46 -6.24
CA SER A 29 -0.30 -6.19 -5.54
C SER A 29 0.26 -7.07 -4.42
N ILE A 30 1.44 -7.66 -4.64
CA ILE A 30 2.16 -8.41 -3.61
C ILE A 30 2.64 -7.45 -2.52
N SER A 31 3.17 -6.29 -2.89
CA SER A 31 3.64 -5.27 -1.93
C SER A 31 2.53 -4.79 -0.98
N HIS A 32 1.34 -4.47 -1.50
CA HIS A 32 0.19 -4.15 -0.64
C HIS A 32 -0.13 -5.28 0.34
N ARG A 33 -0.21 -6.51 -0.17
CA ARG A 33 -0.57 -7.68 0.64
C ARG A 33 0.48 -8.01 1.69
N SER A 34 1.76 -7.86 1.37
CA SER A 34 2.83 -8.14 2.34
C SER A 34 2.76 -7.21 3.55
N LEU A 35 2.43 -5.93 3.35
CA LEU A 35 2.22 -4.98 4.43
C LEU A 35 0.96 -5.31 5.25
N ILE A 36 -0.18 -5.56 4.57
CA ILE A 36 -1.46 -5.82 5.25
C ILE A 36 -1.42 -7.15 6.01
N LEU A 37 -0.95 -8.23 5.37
CA LEU A 37 -0.85 -9.54 6.02
C LEU A 37 0.22 -9.55 7.11
N GLY A 38 1.33 -8.83 6.91
CA GLY A 38 2.34 -8.61 7.93
C GLY A 38 1.77 -7.91 9.16
N ALA A 39 0.92 -6.89 8.96
CA ALA A 39 0.24 -6.20 10.05
C ALA A 39 -0.79 -7.09 10.79
N MET A 40 -1.42 -8.03 10.09
CA MET A 40 -2.36 -9.00 10.66
C MET A 40 -1.65 -10.22 11.27
N ALA A 41 -0.38 -10.42 11.04
CA ALA A 41 0.40 -11.50 11.65
C ALA A 41 0.76 -11.17 13.11
N VAL A 42 1.25 -12.16 13.84
CA VAL A 42 1.88 -11.98 15.15
C VAL A 42 3.40 -12.07 14.98
N GLY A 43 4.13 -11.08 15.49
CA GLY A 43 5.58 -11.02 15.37
C GLY A 43 6.06 -10.25 14.14
N GLU A 44 7.32 -10.44 13.79
CA GLU A 44 7.99 -9.72 12.71
C GLU A 44 7.82 -10.41 11.35
N THR A 45 7.40 -9.64 10.36
CA THR A 45 7.42 -10.00 8.93
C THR A 45 8.48 -9.16 8.23
N ARG A 46 9.44 -9.79 7.59
CA ARG A 46 10.44 -9.11 6.76
C ARG A 46 10.07 -9.18 5.30
N ILE A 47 10.16 -8.05 4.62
CA ILE A 47 9.80 -7.88 3.22
C ILE A 47 11.04 -7.39 2.49
N SER A 48 11.38 -8.05 1.37
CA SER A 48 12.47 -7.62 0.48
C SER A 48 11.92 -7.32 -0.90
N GLY A 49 12.39 -6.23 -1.53
CA GLY A 49 11.96 -5.81 -2.85
C GLY A 49 10.53 -5.23 -2.88
N LEU A 50 10.10 -4.59 -1.80
CA LEU A 50 8.81 -3.88 -1.78
C LEU A 50 8.80 -2.81 -2.88
N LEU A 51 7.72 -2.73 -3.64
CA LEU A 51 7.49 -1.60 -4.54
C LEU A 51 7.22 -0.33 -3.72
N GLU A 52 8.14 0.63 -3.76
CA GLU A 52 8.04 1.90 -3.01
C GLU A 52 7.27 2.97 -3.82
N GLY A 53 6.19 2.59 -4.47
CA GLY A 53 5.26 3.52 -5.11
C GLY A 53 4.30 4.15 -4.10
N GLU A 54 3.81 5.37 -4.40
CA GLU A 54 2.92 6.15 -3.51
C GLU A 54 1.79 5.31 -2.90
N ASP A 55 1.07 4.55 -3.72
CA ASP A 55 -0.03 3.69 -3.26
C ASP A 55 0.39 2.68 -2.17
N VAL A 56 1.60 2.11 -2.30
CA VAL A 56 2.12 1.12 -1.33
C VAL A 56 2.60 1.81 -0.06
N LEU A 57 3.20 2.99 -0.19
CA LEU A 57 3.61 3.81 0.95
C LEU A 57 2.39 4.32 1.74
N ASP A 58 1.29 4.66 1.07
CA ASP A 58 0.01 4.98 1.71
C ASP A 58 -0.53 3.77 2.50
N THR A 59 -0.36 2.55 1.96
CA THR A 59 -0.73 1.33 2.69
C THR A 59 0.14 1.13 3.93
N ALA A 60 1.45 1.39 3.85
CA ALA A 60 2.33 1.34 5.03
C ALA A 60 1.92 2.36 6.10
N ALA A 61 1.56 3.58 5.68
CA ALA A 61 1.05 4.62 6.56
C ALA A 61 -0.28 4.23 7.22
N ALA A 62 -1.18 3.60 6.46
CA ALA A 62 -2.44 3.07 6.97
C ALA A 62 -2.20 1.97 8.03
N MET A 63 -1.30 1.01 7.77
CA MET A 63 -0.99 -0.04 8.75
C MET A 63 -0.42 0.52 10.05
N ARG A 64 0.41 1.56 9.98
CA ARG A 64 0.86 2.29 11.18
C ARG A 64 -0.30 2.93 11.94
N ALA A 65 -1.24 3.54 11.24
CA ALA A 65 -2.42 4.14 11.87
C ALA A 65 -3.33 3.10 12.55
N PHE A 66 -3.34 1.87 12.07
CA PHE A 66 -4.02 0.73 12.70
C PHE A 66 -3.19 0.05 13.81
N GLY A 67 -2.04 0.60 14.17
CA GLY A 67 -1.25 0.18 15.32
C GLY A 67 -0.12 -0.80 15.02
N ALA A 68 0.09 -1.23 13.78
CA ALA A 68 1.25 -2.03 13.43
C ALA A 68 2.53 -1.17 13.37
N GLU A 69 3.65 -1.73 13.80
CA GLU A 69 4.95 -1.09 13.62
C GLU A 69 5.49 -1.45 12.23
N VAL A 70 5.60 -0.46 11.35
CA VAL A 70 6.07 -0.64 9.97
C VAL A 70 7.29 0.22 9.76
N THR A 71 8.43 -0.39 9.53
CA THR A 71 9.75 0.26 9.41
C THR A 71 10.33 0.06 8.03
N ASP A 72 10.72 1.16 7.41
CA ASP A 72 11.55 1.16 6.21
C ASP A 72 13.02 0.93 6.62
N LEU A 73 13.62 -0.12 6.08
CA LEU A 73 15.02 -0.49 6.30
C LEU A 73 15.93 -0.06 5.14
N GLY A 74 15.35 0.57 4.13
CA GLY A 74 16.02 1.04 2.93
C GLY A 74 16.13 0.00 1.83
N HIS A 75 16.31 0.49 0.61
CA HIS A 75 16.51 -0.34 -0.59
C HIS A 75 15.38 -1.38 -0.83
N GLY A 76 14.13 -0.99 -0.57
CA GLY A 76 12.98 -1.89 -0.71
C GLY A 76 12.88 -2.97 0.36
N ASN A 77 13.68 -2.88 1.43
CA ASN A 77 13.58 -3.79 2.58
C ASN A 77 12.74 -3.14 3.68
N TRP A 78 11.78 -3.88 4.17
CA TRP A 78 10.84 -3.40 5.18
C TRP A 78 10.63 -4.45 6.27
N SER A 79 10.31 -3.98 7.47
CA SER A 79 9.90 -4.81 8.60
C SER A 79 8.51 -4.39 9.07
N VAL A 80 7.66 -5.36 9.35
CA VAL A 80 6.32 -5.16 9.90
C VAL A 80 6.17 -6.01 11.14
N HIS A 81 6.01 -5.38 12.31
CA HIS A 81 5.57 -6.06 13.52
C HIS A 81 4.05 -5.94 13.61
N GLY A 82 3.39 -7.05 13.37
CA GLY A 82 1.94 -7.11 13.30
C GLY A 82 1.27 -7.24 14.66
N VAL A 83 0.00 -6.86 14.69
CA VAL A 83 -0.85 -6.85 15.89
C VAL A 83 -1.77 -8.07 15.99
N GLY A 84 -1.70 -8.96 15.02
CA GLY A 84 -2.57 -10.15 14.94
C GLY A 84 -3.93 -9.87 14.30
N VAL A 85 -4.61 -10.95 13.92
CA VAL A 85 -5.99 -10.88 13.40
C VAL A 85 -6.93 -10.38 14.51
N GLY A 86 -7.72 -9.35 14.19
CA GLY A 86 -8.59 -8.70 15.19
C GLY A 86 -7.87 -7.71 16.11
N GLY A 87 -6.56 -7.50 15.92
CA GLY A 87 -5.76 -6.63 16.78
C GLY A 87 -5.59 -5.19 16.30
N PHE A 88 -6.19 -4.80 15.19
CA PHE A 88 -6.12 -3.42 14.70
C PHE A 88 -6.74 -2.45 15.71
N ALA A 89 -6.02 -1.37 15.99
CA ALA A 89 -6.51 -0.26 16.77
C ALA A 89 -7.36 0.68 15.92
N GLU A 90 -8.32 1.36 16.56
CA GLU A 90 -9.07 2.43 15.90
C GLU A 90 -8.12 3.59 15.56
N PRO A 91 -8.05 4.02 14.29
CA PRO A 91 -7.14 5.08 13.89
C PRO A 91 -7.63 6.44 14.41
N ASP A 92 -6.69 7.27 14.84
CA ASP A 92 -6.92 8.64 15.33
C ASP A 92 -7.12 9.67 14.22
N ARG A 93 -7.07 9.23 12.97
CA ARG A 93 -7.11 10.09 11.78
C ARG A 93 -7.85 9.41 10.63
N VAL A 94 -8.23 10.22 9.66
CA VAL A 94 -8.72 9.74 8.37
C VAL A 94 -7.59 9.02 7.63
N ILE A 95 -7.86 7.84 7.11
CA ILE A 95 -6.92 7.05 6.32
C ILE A 95 -6.99 7.53 4.86
N ASP A 96 -5.93 8.19 4.43
CA ASP A 96 -5.79 8.58 3.02
C ASP A 96 -5.18 7.41 2.22
N CYS A 97 -5.90 6.96 1.20
CA CYS A 97 -5.48 5.90 0.30
C CYS A 97 -5.02 6.44 -1.07
N GLY A 98 -4.81 7.74 -1.21
CA GLY A 98 -4.40 8.38 -2.45
C GLY A 98 -5.29 8.00 -3.62
N ASN A 99 -4.70 7.45 -4.69
CA ASN A 99 -5.44 6.89 -5.84
C ASN A 99 -5.69 5.38 -5.74
N SER A 100 -5.34 4.74 -4.63
CA SER A 100 -5.30 3.27 -4.56
C SER A 100 -6.63 2.62 -4.22
N GLY A 101 -7.38 2.25 -5.25
CA GLY A 101 -8.54 1.37 -5.08
C GLY A 101 -8.20 -0.02 -4.53
N THR A 102 -6.97 -0.47 -4.67
CA THR A 102 -6.47 -1.73 -4.08
C THR A 102 -6.31 -1.58 -2.58
N SER A 103 -5.60 -0.53 -2.12
CA SER A 103 -5.38 -0.27 -0.70
C SER A 103 -6.70 -0.20 0.06
N VAL A 104 -7.59 0.71 -0.32
CA VAL A 104 -8.84 0.94 0.42
C VAL A 104 -9.66 -0.33 0.56
N ARG A 105 -9.82 -1.11 -0.52
CA ARG A 105 -10.66 -2.33 -0.47
C ARG A 105 -10.03 -3.45 0.34
N LEU A 106 -8.72 -3.67 0.21
CA LEU A 106 -8.04 -4.69 0.99
C LEU A 106 -8.01 -4.33 2.49
N ILE A 107 -7.78 -3.05 2.81
CA ILE A 107 -7.76 -2.59 4.19
C ILE A 107 -9.16 -2.68 4.81
N MET A 108 -10.22 -2.27 4.10
CA MET A 108 -11.60 -2.43 4.57
C MET A 108 -11.91 -3.90 4.91
N GLY A 109 -11.49 -4.85 4.03
CA GLY A 109 -11.64 -6.27 4.30
C GLY A 109 -10.85 -6.74 5.53
N ALA A 110 -9.61 -6.29 5.68
CA ALA A 110 -8.76 -6.65 6.81
C ALA A 110 -9.30 -6.11 8.15
N MET A 111 -9.74 -4.85 8.19
CA MET A 111 -10.30 -4.24 9.40
C MET A 111 -11.68 -4.78 9.80
N ALA A 112 -12.42 -5.39 8.88
CA ALA A 112 -13.74 -5.96 9.17
C ALA A 112 -13.71 -7.08 10.24
N THR A 113 -12.53 -7.58 10.57
CA THR A 113 -12.32 -8.54 11.68
C THR A 113 -12.21 -7.87 13.05
N CYS A 114 -12.22 -6.53 13.11
CA CYS A 114 -11.96 -5.75 14.32
C CYS A 114 -13.20 -4.91 14.69
N PRO A 115 -13.54 -4.74 15.98
CA PRO A 115 -14.66 -3.91 16.43
C PRO A 115 -14.25 -2.42 16.48
N ILE A 116 -13.82 -1.85 15.36
CA ILE A 116 -13.31 -0.48 15.24
C ILE A 116 -14.04 0.27 14.14
N THR A 117 -13.97 1.59 14.19
CA THR A 117 -14.45 2.49 13.13
C THR A 117 -13.26 3.17 12.45
N ALA A 118 -13.27 3.23 11.12
CA ALA A 118 -12.29 3.98 10.37
C ALA A 118 -12.94 4.76 9.23
N THR A 119 -12.44 5.96 8.99
CA THR A 119 -12.86 6.80 7.87
C THR A 119 -11.77 6.79 6.81
N PHE A 120 -12.14 6.52 5.57
CA PHE A 120 -11.23 6.49 4.44
C PHE A 120 -11.49 7.65 3.49
N THR A 121 -10.42 8.16 2.89
CA THR A 121 -10.47 9.14 1.81
C THR A 121 -9.43 8.79 0.74
N GLY A 122 -9.39 9.60 -0.29
CA GLY A 122 -8.40 9.54 -1.35
C GLY A 122 -8.58 10.69 -2.31
N ASP A 123 -7.94 10.61 -3.47
CA ASP A 123 -8.05 11.64 -4.49
C ASP A 123 -9.45 11.71 -5.15
N ALA A 124 -9.64 12.69 -6.02
CA ALA A 124 -10.90 12.88 -6.72
C ALA A 124 -11.31 11.68 -7.59
N SER A 125 -10.35 10.86 -8.04
CA SER A 125 -10.61 9.64 -8.79
C SER A 125 -11.08 8.52 -7.87
N LEU A 126 -10.39 8.29 -6.74
CA LEU A 126 -10.76 7.25 -5.77
C LEU A 126 -12.15 7.51 -5.18
N ASN A 127 -12.44 8.74 -4.80
CA ASN A 127 -13.70 9.14 -4.19
C ASN A 127 -14.93 8.95 -5.10
N LYS A 128 -14.73 8.78 -6.41
CA LYS A 128 -15.80 8.46 -7.36
C LYS A 128 -16.01 6.96 -7.59
N ARG A 129 -15.10 6.11 -7.08
CA ARG A 129 -15.18 4.67 -7.33
C ARG A 129 -16.20 4.02 -6.40
N PRO A 130 -17.05 3.11 -6.91
CA PRO A 130 -18.02 2.40 -6.08
C PRO A 130 -17.31 1.46 -5.09
N MET A 131 -17.75 1.47 -3.83
CA MET A 131 -17.23 0.60 -2.76
C MET A 131 -18.24 -0.49 -2.33
N ALA A 132 -19.43 -0.51 -2.92
CA ALA A 132 -20.52 -1.43 -2.52
C ALA A 132 -20.22 -2.93 -2.74
N ARG A 133 -19.10 -3.27 -3.33
CA ARG A 133 -18.66 -4.66 -3.55
C ARG A 133 -17.60 -5.15 -2.55
N VAL A 134 -17.33 -4.38 -1.50
CA VAL A 134 -16.41 -4.74 -0.42
C VAL A 134 -17.18 -5.31 0.74
#